data_407f6a4e9466c4375e30ca447d6e4c9a
#
_entry.id   407f6a4e9466c4375e30ca447d6e4c9a
#
_cell.length_a   1.000
_cell.length_b   1.000
_cell.length_c   1.000
_cell.angle_alpha   90.00
_cell.angle_beta   90.00
_cell.angle_gamma   90.00
#
_symmetry.space_group_name_H-M   'P 1'
#
loop_
_entity.id
_entity.type
_entity.pdbx_description
1 polymer ?
#
loop_
_entity_poly.entity_id
_entity_poly.type
_entity_poly.pdbx_seq_one_letter_code
_entity_poly.pdbx_strand_id
1 'polypeptide(L)'
;VVGSQSFRIFSWEAAAAGLTEQEAAAAGFHPVAAVVWGNATAGVMPGPKRIGMKLVADRSTGRLLGAQAVGEQRVVGRINTLAAALWAGLGLDEIAYLDLAYAPPFSGSWDIIHLTAQSLMRKL
;
A
#
# COMPACT_ATOMS: atom_id res chain seq x y z
N VAL A 1 -13.86 5.97 -10.27
CA VAL A 1 -13.45 4.60 -10.60
C VAL A 1 -12.05 4.35 -10.08
N VAL A 2 -11.88 3.29 -9.32
CA VAL A 2 -10.58 2.84 -8.85
C VAL A 2 -10.02 1.86 -9.88
N GLY A 3 -9.00 2.28 -10.63
CA GLY A 3 -8.31 1.39 -11.54
C GLY A 3 -7.42 0.44 -10.75
N SER A 4 -7.57 -0.84 -10.97
CA SER A 4 -6.72 -1.86 -10.33
C SER A 4 -6.16 -2.78 -11.38
N GLN A 5 -4.89 -3.14 -11.24
CA GLN A 5 -4.24 -4.08 -12.15
C GLN A 5 -3.15 -4.84 -11.42
N SER A 6 -2.87 -6.03 -11.91
CA SER A 6 -1.80 -6.85 -11.35
C SER A 6 -1.18 -7.70 -12.43
N PHE A 7 0.07 -8.07 -12.25
CA PHE A 7 0.75 -9.00 -13.13
C PHE A 7 1.89 -9.68 -12.37
N ARG A 8 2.37 -10.77 -12.96
CA ARG A 8 3.47 -11.55 -12.39
C ARG A 8 4.58 -11.69 -13.41
N ILE A 9 5.82 -11.48 -12.96
CA ILE A 9 7.01 -11.70 -13.76
C ILE A 9 7.93 -12.59 -12.93
N PHE A 10 8.17 -13.82 -13.41
CA PHE A 10 8.93 -14.84 -12.68
C PHE A 10 8.29 -15.07 -11.30
N SER A 11 9.05 -14.89 -10.21
CA SER A 11 8.55 -15.06 -8.85
C SER A 11 8.05 -13.75 -8.24
N TRP A 12 8.05 -12.66 -9.01
CA TRP A 12 7.63 -11.35 -8.52
C TRP A 12 6.21 -11.03 -8.97
N GLU A 13 5.44 -10.44 -8.06
CA GLU A 13 4.10 -9.91 -8.33
C GLU A 13 4.15 -8.41 -8.26
N ALA A 14 3.38 -7.75 -9.12
CA ALA A 14 3.21 -6.30 -9.05
C ALA A 14 1.73 -5.99 -9.16
N ALA A 15 1.28 -4.99 -8.42
CA ALA A 15 -0.11 -4.57 -8.45
C ALA A 15 -0.22 -3.08 -8.15
N ALA A 16 -1.27 -2.46 -8.66
CA ALA A 16 -1.50 -1.04 -8.45
C ALA A 16 -3.00 -0.77 -8.40
N ALA A 17 -3.38 0.28 -7.70
CA ALA A 17 -4.75 0.78 -7.64
C ALA A 17 -4.72 2.30 -7.52
N GLY A 18 -5.69 2.98 -8.11
CA GLY A 18 -5.82 4.43 -8.02
C GLY A 18 -4.80 5.18 -8.86
N LEU A 19 -4.43 6.36 -8.40
CA LEU A 19 -3.62 7.31 -9.14
C LEU A 19 -2.13 7.21 -8.78
N THR A 20 -1.27 7.44 -9.78
CA THR A 20 0.15 7.71 -9.52
C THR A 20 0.29 9.15 -9.04
N GLU A 21 1.49 9.51 -8.54
CA GLU A 21 1.76 10.90 -8.18
C GLU A 21 1.51 11.85 -9.36
N GLN A 22 1.95 11.44 -10.53
CA GLN A 22 1.82 12.23 -11.75
C GLN A 22 0.36 12.44 -12.12
N GLU A 23 -0.43 11.36 -12.08
CA GLU A 23 -1.86 11.42 -12.38
C GLU A 23 -2.60 12.25 -11.33
N ALA A 24 -2.23 12.13 -10.07
CA ALA A 24 -2.85 12.90 -9.00
C ALA A 24 -2.58 14.39 -9.17
N ALA A 25 -1.35 14.77 -9.50
CA ALA A 25 -1.00 16.17 -9.77
C ALA A 25 -1.78 16.70 -10.96
N ALA A 26 -1.88 15.93 -12.03
CA ALA A 26 -2.62 16.31 -13.22
C ALA A 26 -4.12 16.48 -12.96
N ALA A 27 -4.65 15.75 -11.97
CA ALA A 27 -6.05 15.84 -11.57
C ALA A 27 -6.35 16.98 -10.59
N GLY A 28 -5.33 17.76 -10.20
CA GLY A 28 -5.51 18.92 -9.34
C GLY A 28 -5.28 18.65 -7.86
N PHE A 29 -4.86 17.44 -7.49
CA PHE A 29 -4.50 17.14 -6.10
C PHE A 29 -3.09 17.63 -5.79
N HIS A 30 -2.73 17.60 -4.52
CA HIS A 30 -1.39 17.93 -4.05
C HIS A 30 -0.74 16.65 -3.52
N PRO A 31 -0.22 15.78 -4.42
CA PRO A 31 0.22 14.45 -4.01
C PRO A 31 1.49 14.48 -3.18
N VAL A 32 1.53 13.61 -2.19
CA VAL A 32 2.72 13.26 -1.44
C VAL A 32 2.78 11.74 -1.39
N ALA A 33 3.98 11.18 -1.41
CA ALA A 33 4.15 9.75 -1.48
C ALA A 33 5.23 9.25 -0.53
N ALA A 34 5.11 7.99 -0.14
CA ALA A 34 6.14 7.30 0.62
C ALA A 34 6.28 5.89 0.09
N VAL A 35 7.51 5.37 0.11
CA VAL A 35 7.83 4.00 -0.27
C VAL A 35 8.47 3.32 0.94
N VAL A 36 7.99 2.14 1.26
CA VAL A 36 8.55 1.33 2.34
C VAL A 36 8.81 -0.08 1.82
N TRP A 37 9.94 -0.64 2.17
CA TRP A 37 10.28 -2.04 1.89
C TRP A 37 10.26 -2.82 3.20
N GLY A 38 9.75 -4.03 3.14
CA GLY A 38 9.68 -4.90 4.31
C GLY A 38 9.49 -6.35 3.91
N ASN A 39 9.13 -7.17 4.87
CA ASN A 39 8.85 -8.58 4.66
C ASN A 39 7.37 -8.79 4.47
N ALA A 40 7.00 -9.64 3.50
CA ALA A 40 5.60 -9.99 3.25
C ALA A 40 5.08 -10.96 4.31
N THR A 41 5.97 -11.66 5.02
CA THR A 41 5.63 -12.59 6.10
C THR A 41 6.46 -12.26 7.33
N ALA A 42 6.09 -12.86 8.48
CA ALA A 42 6.89 -12.70 9.70
C ALA A 42 8.30 -13.22 9.48
N GLY A 43 9.29 -12.52 10.04
CA GLY A 43 10.70 -12.85 9.85
C GLY A 43 11.11 -14.21 10.41
N VAL A 44 10.27 -14.82 11.25
CA VAL A 44 10.53 -16.15 11.79
C VAL A 44 10.23 -17.26 10.80
N MET A 45 9.53 -16.95 9.71
CA MET A 45 9.21 -17.93 8.68
C MET A 45 10.44 -18.23 7.83
N PRO A 46 10.66 -19.51 7.48
CA PRO A 46 11.75 -19.84 6.57
C PRO A 46 11.59 -19.13 5.22
N GLY A 47 12.68 -18.55 4.71
CA GLY A 47 12.66 -17.88 3.43
C GLY A 47 11.74 -16.66 3.38
N PRO A 48 11.92 -15.67 4.27
CA PRO A 48 11.07 -14.48 4.25
C PRO A 48 11.11 -13.80 2.88
N LYS A 49 9.95 -13.34 2.42
CA LYS A 49 9.80 -12.71 1.10
C LYS A 49 9.70 -11.20 1.28
N ARG A 50 10.26 -10.47 0.34
CA ARG A 50 10.26 -9.00 0.40
C ARG A 50 9.07 -8.43 -0.35
N ILE A 51 8.63 -7.28 0.13
CA ILE A 51 7.59 -6.49 -0.52
C ILE A 51 7.93 -5.02 -0.39
N GLY A 52 7.75 -4.27 -1.48
CA GLY A 52 7.83 -2.83 -1.48
C GLY A 52 6.47 -2.24 -1.76
N MET A 53 6.12 -1.19 -1.04
CA MET A 53 4.83 -0.54 -1.20
C MET A 53 5.01 0.96 -1.28
N LYS A 54 4.27 1.57 -2.21
CA LYS A 54 4.19 3.02 -2.35
C LYS A 54 2.74 3.44 -2.19
N LEU A 55 2.52 4.39 -1.30
CA LEU A 55 1.21 5.03 -1.16
C LEU A 55 1.31 6.49 -1.60
N VAL A 56 0.25 6.97 -2.24
CA VAL A 56 0.10 8.35 -2.68
C VAL A 56 -1.12 8.92 -1.98
N ALA A 57 -0.97 10.07 -1.36
CA ALA A 57 -2.06 10.74 -0.66
C ALA A 57 -2.11 12.22 -1.02
N ASP A 58 -3.26 12.84 -0.78
CA ASP A 58 -3.43 14.28 -0.95
C ASP A 58 -2.95 14.99 0.32
N ARG A 59 -1.96 15.86 0.19
CA ARG A 59 -1.42 16.62 1.30
C ARG A 59 -2.50 17.46 2.02
N SER A 60 -3.46 17.96 1.27
CA SER A 60 -4.48 18.85 1.81
C SER A 60 -5.47 18.15 2.73
N THR A 61 -5.80 16.90 2.45
CA THR A 61 -6.85 16.17 3.15
C THR A 61 -6.37 14.91 3.87
N GLY A 62 -5.19 14.41 3.52
CA GLY A 62 -4.71 13.13 4.01
C GLY A 62 -5.38 11.92 3.37
N ARG A 63 -6.22 12.14 2.36
CA ARG A 63 -6.95 11.05 1.69
C ARG A 63 -6.02 10.24 0.82
N LEU A 64 -6.19 8.92 0.84
CA LEU A 64 -5.45 8.02 -0.06
C LEU A 64 -5.90 8.27 -1.50
N LEU A 65 -4.95 8.40 -2.42
CA LEU A 65 -5.19 8.61 -3.85
C LEU A 65 -4.75 7.43 -4.69
N GLY A 66 -3.74 6.69 -4.26
CA GLY A 66 -3.25 5.56 -5.03
C GLY A 66 -2.28 4.71 -4.25
N ALA A 67 -2.03 3.52 -4.77
CA ALA A 67 -1.13 2.54 -4.16
C ALA A 67 -0.47 1.70 -5.24
N GLN A 68 0.79 1.34 -5.00
CA GLN A 68 1.54 0.43 -5.86
C GLN A 68 2.35 -0.49 -4.96
N ALA A 69 2.49 -1.73 -5.38
CA ALA A 69 3.33 -2.66 -4.64
C ALA A 69 3.98 -3.66 -5.58
N VAL A 70 5.15 -4.11 -5.19
CA VAL A 70 5.89 -5.15 -5.89
C VAL A 70 6.54 -6.04 -4.84
N GLY A 71 6.50 -7.35 -5.06
CA GLY A 71 7.06 -8.26 -4.08
C GLY A 71 7.00 -9.70 -4.55
N GLU A 72 7.52 -10.57 -3.71
CA GLU A 72 7.62 -11.98 -4.03
C GLU A 72 6.35 -12.74 -3.69
N GLN A 73 5.51 -12.22 -2.79
CA GLN A 73 4.21 -12.81 -2.47
C GLN A 73 3.31 -11.81 -1.75
N ARG A 74 2.02 -12.10 -1.72
CA ARG A 74 0.99 -11.38 -0.97
C ARG A 74 0.84 -9.92 -1.40
N VAL A 75 1.17 -9.63 -2.66
CA VAL A 75 1.07 -8.28 -3.21
C VAL A 75 -0.36 -7.96 -3.59
N VAL A 76 -1.00 -8.87 -4.34
CA VAL A 76 -2.34 -8.62 -4.89
C VAL A 76 -3.38 -8.44 -3.79
N GLY A 77 -3.33 -9.29 -2.75
CA GLY A 77 -4.27 -9.19 -1.64
C GLY A 77 -4.17 -7.85 -0.91
N ARG A 78 -2.95 -7.35 -0.73
CA ARG A 78 -2.73 -6.04 -0.10
C ARG A 78 -3.24 -4.90 -0.96
N ILE A 79 -3.00 -4.96 -2.26
CA ILE A 79 -3.51 -3.92 -3.16
C ILE A 79 -5.03 -3.97 -3.25
N ASN A 80 -5.65 -5.16 -3.17
CA ASN A 80 -7.11 -5.27 -3.11
C ASN A 80 -7.67 -4.59 -1.86
N THR A 81 -6.99 -4.72 -0.72
CA THR A 81 -7.37 -4.00 0.50
C THR A 81 -7.33 -2.51 0.28
N LEU A 82 -6.28 -2.01 -0.37
CA LEU A 82 -6.12 -0.59 -0.65
C LEU A 82 -7.11 -0.10 -1.71
N ALA A 83 -7.46 -0.95 -2.68
CA ALA A 83 -8.50 -0.62 -3.65
C ALA A 83 -9.85 -0.41 -2.95
N ALA A 84 -10.18 -1.25 -1.97
CA ALA A 84 -11.38 -1.07 -1.16
C ALA A 84 -11.32 0.22 -0.34
N ALA A 85 -10.16 0.55 0.21
CA ALA A 85 -9.94 1.79 0.95
C ALA A 85 -10.11 3.01 0.05
N LEU A 86 -9.61 2.95 -1.18
CA LEU A 86 -9.79 4.01 -2.18
C LEU A 86 -11.27 4.20 -2.51
N TRP A 87 -11.98 3.12 -2.73
CA TRP A 87 -13.41 3.16 -3.02
C TRP A 87 -14.19 3.82 -1.87
N ALA A 88 -13.82 3.50 -0.63
CA ALA A 88 -14.47 4.05 0.55
C ALA A 88 -14.02 5.47 0.90
N GLY A 89 -13.01 5.98 0.23
CA GLY A 89 -12.49 7.34 0.46
C GLY A 89 -11.73 7.49 1.78
N LEU A 90 -11.07 6.43 2.23
CA LEU A 90 -10.35 6.46 3.51
C LEU A 90 -9.15 7.38 3.48
N GLY A 91 -8.84 7.99 4.63
CA GLY A 91 -7.64 8.76 4.83
C GLY A 91 -6.51 7.90 5.40
N LEU A 92 -5.30 8.48 5.42
CA LEU A 92 -4.12 7.78 5.94
C LEU A 92 -4.26 7.41 7.42
N ASP A 93 -4.90 8.25 8.22
CA ASP A 93 -5.13 7.98 9.63
C ASP A 93 -5.96 6.73 9.85
N GLU A 94 -6.93 6.48 8.98
CA GLU A 94 -7.74 5.26 9.03
C GLU A 94 -6.94 4.06 8.56
N ILE A 95 -6.20 4.20 7.46
CA ILE A 95 -5.43 3.10 6.87
C ILE A 95 -4.28 2.68 7.77
N ALA A 96 -3.63 3.63 8.44
CA ALA A 96 -2.49 3.35 9.31
C ALA A 96 -2.84 2.43 10.48
N TYR A 97 -4.11 2.32 10.81
CA TYR A 97 -4.58 1.56 11.98
C TYR A 97 -5.70 0.57 11.64
N LEU A 98 -5.86 0.22 10.37
CA LEU A 98 -6.83 -0.80 9.97
C LEU A 98 -6.58 -2.11 10.71
N ASP A 99 -7.66 -2.74 11.17
CA ASP A 99 -7.60 -4.07 11.77
C ASP A 99 -7.61 -5.10 10.65
N LEU A 100 -6.41 -5.55 10.27
CA LEU A 100 -6.24 -6.48 9.16
C LEU A 100 -6.09 -7.92 9.68
N ALA A 101 -6.64 -8.86 8.92
CA ALA A 101 -6.59 -10.26 9.26
C ALA A 101 -5.28 -10.95 8.85
N TYR A 102 -4.21 -10.18 8.69
CA TYR A 102 -2.89 -10.71 8.39
C TYR A 102 -2.19 -11.08 9.69
N ALA A 103 -2.62 -12.20 10.28
CA ALA A 103 -2.04 -12.67 11.52
C ALA A 103 -0.68 -13.32 11.30
N PRO A 104 0.20 -13.35 12.30
CA PRO A 104 1.40 -14.17 12.23
C PRO A 104 1.01 -15.63 11.96
N PRO A 105 1.76 -16.40 11.18
CA PRO A 105 3.06 -16.06 10.61
C PRO A 105 3.02 -15.29 9.29
N PHE A 106 1.87 -14.76 8.89
CA PHE A 106 1.69 -14.15 7.58
C PHE A 106 2.23 -12.73 7.48
N SER A 107 2.34 -12.02 8.60
CA SER A 107 2.91 -10.68 8.65
C SER A 107 3.43 -10.40 10.06
N GLY A 108 4.11 -9.28 10.24
CA GLY A 108 4.47 -8.80 11.58
C GLY A 108 3.27 -8.16 12.28
N SER A 109 3.49 -7.59 13.46
CA SER A 109 2.45 -6.89 14.23
C SER A 109 1.81 -5.76 13.43
N TRP A 110 2.64 -5.05 12.66
CA TRP A 110 2.18 -4.04 11.72
C TRP A 110 2.43 -4.54 10.30
N ASP A 111 1.39 -4.57 9.48
CA ASP A 111 1.54 -4.91 8.07
C ASP A 111 2.27 -3.79 7.33
N ILE A 112 2.81 -4.09 6.14
CA ILE A 112 3.47 -3.10 5.29
C ILE A 112 2.50 -1.95 4.95
N ILE A 113 1.19 -2.23 4.87
CA ILE A 113 0.17 -1.21 4.65
C ILE A 113 0.21 -0.18 5.78
N HIS A 114 0.22 -0.65 7.02
CA HIS A 114 0.28 0.24 8.19
C HIS A 114 1.57 1.05 8.20
N LEU A 115 2.69 0.39 7.98
CA LEU A 115 4.01 1.03 8.02
C LEU A 115 4.15 2.11 6.96
N THR A 116 3.65 1.83 5.76
CA THR A 116 3.73 2.79 4.66
C THR A 116 2.81 3.99 4.91
N ALA A 117 1.60 3.74 5.39
CA ALA A 117 0.67 4.83 5.73
C ALA A 117 1.23 5.70 6.86
N GLN A 118 1.80 5.08 7.89
CA GLN A 118 2.41 5.82 9.01
C GLN A 118 3.61 6.65 8.53
N SER A 119 4.43 6.07 7.64
CA SER A 119 5.55 6.80 7.05
C SER A 119 5.08 8.01 6.26
N LEU A 120 4.01 7.85 5.48
CA LEU A 120 3.47 8.93 4.67
C LEU A 120 2.84 10.03 5.55
N MET A 121 2.17 9.65 6.64
CA MET A 121 1.60 10.62 7.58
C MET A 121 2.65 11.58 8.12
N ARG A 122 3.87 11.10 8.34
CA ARG A 122 4.96 11.95 8.82
C ARG A 122 5.42 13.01 7.82
N LYS A 123 5.00 12.89 6.57
CA LYS A 123 5.33 13.84 5.50
C LYS A 123 4.25 14.91 5.29
N LEU A 124 3.12 14.76 5.93
CA LEU A 124 2.00 15.70 5.76
C LEU A 124 2.19 17.02 6.49
#